data_3f8b448bbe8c39c23e53201f7b0fcf5a
#
_entry.id   3f8b448bbe8c39c23e53201f7b0fcf5a
#
_cell.length_a   1.000
_cell.length_b   1.000
_cell.length_c   1.000
_cell.angle_alpha   90.00
_cell.angle_beta   90.00
_cell.angle_gamma   90.00
#
_symmetry.space_group_name_H-M   'P 1'
#
loop_
_entity.id
_entity.type
_entity.pdbx_description
1 polymer ?
#
loop_
_entity_poly.entity_id
_entity_poly.type
_entity_poly.pdbx_seq_one_letter_code
_entity_poly.pdbx_strand_id
1 'polypeptide(L)'
;PLEGFTFEGYRNADGSVGTRNILGITTTVQCVTGVLEHAVKRIRTELLPKYPNVDDVVAITHSYGCGVAIDAPGAAIPIRTVRNLARNPNLGGEALVISLGCEKLQPERLLQGTEDVKSIPVDSASIVSLQDEKHVGFKSMVDDILQVAERHLAKLNQRQRETCPASELVVGMQCGGSDAFSGVTANPAVGYASDLLVRCG
;
A
#
# COMPACT_ATOMS: atom_id res chain seq x y z
N PRO A 1 -28.35 -3.56 16.12
CA PRO A 1 -26.90 -3.59 16.15
C PRO A 1 -26.38 -4.88 16.79
N LEU A 2 -25.20 -5.34 16.36
CA LEU A 2 -24.45 -6.39 17.02
C LEU A 2 -23.31 -5.71 17.78
N GLU A 3 -23.18 -5.99 19.08
CA GLU A 3 -22.23 -5.30 19.96
C GLU A 3 -21.25 -6.30 20.58
N GLY A 4 -20.06 -5.81 20.96
CA GLY A 4 -19.05 -6.60 21.66
C GLY A 4 -18.19 -7.50 20.78
N PHE A 5 -18.36 -7.49 19.46
CA PHE A 5 -17.50 -8.23 18.55
C PHE A 5 -16.20 -7.46 18.30
N THR A 6 -15.08 -8.16 18.37
CA THR A 6 -13.72 -7.60 18.26
C THR A 6 -12.85 -8.45 17.36
N PHE A 7 -11.72 -7.88 16.93
CA PHE A 7 -10.65 -8.58 16.21
C PHE A 7 -9.29 -8.05 16.66
N GLU A 8 -8.25 -8.82 16.41
CA GLU A 8 -6.88 -8.40 16.69
C GLU A 8 -6.30 -7.69 15.46
N GLY A 9 -6.17 -6.36 15.56
CA GLY A 9 -5.75 -5.48 14.48
C GLY A 9 -4.51 -4.65 14.81
N TYR A 10 -3.96 -3.99 13.81
CA TYR A 10 -2.87 -3.03 13.94
C TYR A 10 -3.42 -1.62 13.81
N ARG A 11 -3.47 -0.86 14.90
CA ARG A 11 -3.92 0.53 14.88
C ARG A 11 -2.83 1.44 14.31
N ASN A 12 -3.20 2.29 13.38
CA ASN A 12 -2.34 3.31 12.77
C ASN A 12 -2.48 4.65 13.50
N ALA A 13 -1.51 5.53 13.30
CA ALA A 13 -1.49 6.86 13.93
C ALA A 13 -2.69 7.74 13.53
N ASP A 14 -3.29 7.50 12.35
CA ASP A 14 -4.49 8.21 11.89
C ASP A 14 -5.81 7.61 12.42
N GLY A 15 -5.72 6.58 13.28
CA GLY A 15 -6.85 5.88 13.88
C GLY A 15 -7.38 4.71 13.03
N SER A 16 -6.97 4.55 11.77
CA SER A 16 -7.36 3.40 10.95
C SER A 16 -6.77 2.10 11.50
N VAL A 17 -7.43 0.97 11.22
CA VAL A 17 -6.98 -0.34 11.71
C VAL A 17 -6.75 -1.30 10.55
N GLY A 18 -5.54 -1.84 10.47
CA GLY A 18 -5.19 -2.90 9.54
C GLY A 18 -5.33 -4.29 10.17
N THR A 19 -5.65 -5.30 9.36
CA THR A 19 -5.63 -6.71 9.75
C THR A 19 -4.28 -7.37 9.48
N ARG A 20 -3.43 -6.71 8.70
CA ARG A 20 -2.08 -7.13 8.32
C ARG A 20 -1.07 -6.02 8.62
N ASN A 21 0.19 -6.40 8.72
CA ASN A 21 1.33 -5.48 8.88
C ASN A 21 2.28 -5.65 7.71
N ILE A 22 2.09 -4.84 6.67
CA ILE A 22 2.74 -5.00 5.36
C ILE A 22 3.56 -3.76 5.05
N LEU A 23 4.77 -3.95 4.50
CA LEU A 23 5.50 -2.85 3.87
C LEU A 23 4.99 -2.64 2.44
N GLY A 24 4.32 -1.51 2.19
CA GLY A 24 3.93 -1.07 0.85
C GLY A 24 4.98 -0.18 0.22
N ILE A 25 5.39 -0.50 -1.01
CA ILE A 25 6.31 0.33 -1.79
C ILE A 25 5.58 0.79 -3.05
N THR A 26 5.33 2.09 -3.15
CA THR A 26 4.60 2.69 -4.28
C THR A 26 5.54 3.27 -5.33
N THR A 27 5.02 3.47 -6.54
CA THR A 27 5.76 4.07 -7.65
C THR A 27 5.05 5.32 -8.17
N THR A 28 5.83 6.25 -8.70
CA THR A 28 5.32 7.45 -9.39
C THR A 28 5.12 7.21 -10.88
N VAL A 29 5.80 6.20 -11.45
CA VAL A 29 5.83 5.96 -12.89
C VAL A 29 6.09 4.48 -13.21
N GLN A 30 5.53 4.01 -14.32
CA GLN A 30 5.72 2.63 -14.80
C GLN A 30 7.19 2.25 -15.02
N CYS A 31 8.04 3.20 -15.43
CA CYS A 31 9.43 2.94 -15.81
C CYS A 31 10.26 2.28 -14.70
N VAL A 32 9.88 2.45 -13.44
CA VAL A 32 10.61 1.88 -12.28
C VAL A 32 10.07 0.52 -11.85
N THR A 33 8.96 0.05 -12.43
CA THR A 33 8.26 -1.18 -12.02
C THR A 33 9.19 -2.39 -11.98
N GLY A 34 9.95 -2.64 -13.04
CA GLY A 34 10.83 -3.81 -13.09
C GLY A 34 11.96 -3.78 -12.05
N VAL A 35 12.50 -2.60 -11.76
CA VAL A 35 13.50 -2.43 -10.69
C VAL A 35 12.87 -2.69 -9.33
N LEU A 36 11.68 -2.14 -9.09
CA LEU A 36 10.96 -2.35 -7.83
C LEU A 36 10.56 -3.80 -7.61
N GLU A 37 10.01 -4.47 -8.61
CA GLU A 37 9.63 -5.88 -8.50
C GLU A 37 10.85 -6.78 -8.17
N HIS A 38 11.99 -6.50 -8.80
CA HIS A 38 13.24 -7.18 -8.48
C HIS A 38 13.68 -6.89 -7.02
N ALA A 39 13.61 -5.63 -6.59
CA ALA A 39 13.95 -5.26 -5.22
C ALA A 39 13.01 -5.91 -4.20
N VAL A 40 11.69 -5.91 -4.44
CA VAL A 40 10.71 -6.57 -3.56
C VAL A 40 10.98 -8.06 -3.43
N LYS A 41 11.33 -8.74 -4.53
CA LYS A 41 11.72 -10.16 -4.47
C LYS A 41 12.93 -10.37 -3.55
N ARG A 42 13.95 -9.52 -3.66
CA ARG A 42 15.12 -9.57 -2.79
C ARG A 42 14.78 -9.25 -1.34
N ILE A 43 13.98 -8.22 -1.10
CA ILE A 43 13.53 -7.86 0.26
C ILE A 43 12.82 -9.04 0.92
N ARG A 44 11.91 -9.71 0.21
CA ARG A 44 11.20 -10.89 0.71
C ARG A 44 12.11 -12.05 1.07
N THR A 45 13.18 -12.26 0.31
CA THR A 45 14.09 -13.40 0.54
C THR A 45 15.23 -13.09 1.51
N GLU A 46 15.74 -11.86 1.52
CA GLU A 46 16.97 -11.50 2.23
C GLU A 46 16.70 -10.72 3.53
N LEU A 47 15.65 -9.89 3.57
CA LEU A 47 15.36 -9.00 4.70
C LEU A 47 14.16 -9.44 5.52
N LEU A 48 13.02 -9.72 4.88
CA LEU A 48 11.77 -10.01 5.57
C LEU A 48 11.87 -11.12 6.64
N PRO A 49 12.64 -12.21 6.45
CA PRO A 49 12.80 -13.24 7.50
C PRO A 49 13.41 -12.74 8.81
N LYS A 50 14.07 -11.57 8.81
CA LYS A 50 14.64 -10.95 9.99
C LYS A 50 13.58 -10.17 10.82
N TYR A 51 12.39 -9.97 10.27
CA TYR A 51 11.34 -9.12 10.81
C TYR A 51 10.01 -9.88 10.97
N PRO A 52 9.91 -10.78 11.96
CA PRO A 52 8.81 -11.76 12.07
C PRO A 52 7.43 -11.14 12.31
N ASN A 53 7.34 -9.87 12.75
CA ASN A 53 6.07 -9.18 12.92
C ASN A 53 5.58 -8.47 11.65
N VAL A 54 6.35 -8.54 10.56
CA VAL A 54 5.94 -8.01 9.26
C VAL A 54 5.46 -9.15 8.39
N ASP A 55 4.22 -9.07 7.93
CA ASP A 55 3.57 -10.17 7.20
C ASP A 55 4.03 -10.32 5.77
N ASP A 56 4.35 -9.21 5.09
CA ASP A 56 4.79 -9.22 3.68
C ASP A 56 5.36 -7.86 3.25
N VAL A 57 5.90 -7.83 2.03
CA VAL A 57 6.32 -6.62 1.31
C VAL A 57 5.66 -6.62 -0.06
N VAL A 58 4.98 -5.54 -0.43
CA VAL A 58 4.22 -5.47 -1.68
C VAL A 58 4.63 -4.27 -2.53
N ALA A 59 4.75 -4.47 -3.84
CA ALA A 59 4.89 -3.40 -4.81
C ALA A 59 3.50 -2.88 -5.22
N ILE A 60 3.29 -1.57 -5.10
CA ILE A 60 2.11 -0.88 -5.59
C ILE A 60 2.49 -0.20 -6.90
N THR A 61 2.28 -0.90 -8.00
CA THR A 61 2.68 -0.47 -9.34
C THR A 61 1.47 -0.06 -10.19
N HIS A 62 1.74 0.65 -11.27
CA HIS A 62 0.76 1.03 -12.27
C HIS A 62 1.41 1.12 -13.66
N SER A 63 0.59 1.22 -14.71
CA SER A 63 1.03 1.21 -16.11
C SER A 63 1.17 2.59 -16.76
N TYR A 64 1.14 3.68 -15.98
CA TYR A 64 1.25 5.03 -16.53
C TYR A 64 2.71 5.44 -16.68
N GLY A 65 3.07 5.85 -17.92
CA GLY A 65 4.43 6.31 -18.27
C GLY A 65 4.71 7.77 -17.89
N CYS A 66 5.97 8.18 -18.03
CA CYS A 66 6.44 9.51 -17.65
C CYS A 66 5.83 10.66 -18.49
N GLY A 67 5.38 10.37 -19.70
CA GLY A 67 4.77 11.33 -20.63
C GLY A 67 3.28 11.60 -20.41
N VAL A 68 2.62 10.94 -19.47
CA VAL A 68 1.18 11.14 -19.21
C VAL A 68 0.90 12.58 -18.78
N ALA A 69 -0.14 13.18 -19.37
CA ALA A 69 -0.59 14.53 -19.01
C ALA A 69 -1.29 14.52 -17.65
N ILE A 70 -0.55 14.76 -16.59
CA ILE A 70 -1.02 14.68 -15.19
C ILE A 70 -2.07 15.73 -14.81
N ASP A 71 -2.19 16.79 -15.61
CA ASP A 71 -3.20 17.85 -15.42
C ASP A 71 -4.45 17.64 -16.30
N ALA A 72 -4.48 16.58 -17.13
CA ALA A 72 -5.68 16.25 -17.90
C ALA A 72 -6.83 15.83 -16.97
N PRO A 73 -8.10 16.15 -17.32
CA PRO A 73 -9.25 15.82 -16.49
C PRO A 73 -9.33 14.33 -16.09
N GLY A 74 -8.93 13.42 -16.98
CA GLY A 74 -8.90 11.97 -16.71
C GLY A 74 -7.77 11.50 -15.79
N ALA A 75 -6.73 12.31 -15.55
CA ALA A 75 -5.58 11.92 -14.73
C ALA A 75 -5.89 11.92 -13.23
N ALA A 76 -6.89 12.64 -12.78
CA ALA A 76 -7.27 12.71 -11.38
C ALA A 76 -7.62 11.34 -10.78
N ILE A 77 -8.31 10.48 -11.54
CA ILE A 77 -8.74 9.15 -11.07
C ILE A 77 -7.54 8.23 -10.80
N PRO A 78 -6.63 7.95 -11.76
CA PRO A 78 -5.48 7.09 -11.49
C PRO A 78 -4.55 7.64 -10.41
N ILE A 79 -4.28 8.95 -10.38
CA ILE A 79 -3.45 9.56 -9.33
C ILE A 79 -4.07 9.35 -7.95
N ARG A 80 -5.38 9.61 -7.80
CA ARG A 80 -6.12 9.35 -6.56
C ARG A 80 -6.09 7.88 -6.18
N THR A 81 -6.22 6.97 -7.15
CA THR A 81 -6.20 5.51 -6.92
C THR A 81 -4.86 5.08 -6.35
N VAL A 82 -3.74 5.44 -6.97
CA VAL A 82 -2.40 5.11 -6.47
C VAL A 82 -2.17 5.68 -5.06
N ARG A 83 -2.56 6.93 -4.84
CA ARG A 83 -2.49 7.58 -3.53
C ARG A 83 -3.30 6.84 -2.47
N ASN A 84 -4.54 6.44 -2.78
CA ASN A 84 -5.39 5.73 -1.84
C ASN A 84 -4.90 4.32 -1.55
N LEU A 85 -4.34 3.62 -2.54
CA LEU A 85 -3.69 2.32 -2.32
C LEU A 85 -2.52 2.43 -1.34
N ALA A 86 -1.69 3.47 -1.47
CA ALA A 86 -0.58 3.73 -0.54
C ALA A 86 -1.05 4.05 0.90
N ARG A 87 -2.33 4.36 1.09
CA ARG A 87 -2.96 4.63 2.40
C ARG A 87 -3.75 3.43 2.95
N ASN A 88 -3.61 2.26 2.34
CA ASN A 88 -4.29 1.07 2.87
C ASN A 88 -3.88 0.84 4.34
N PRO A 89 -4.84 0.64 5.27
CA PRO A 89 -4.55 0.46 6.69
C PRO A 89 -3.55 -0.67 7.00
N ASN A 90 -3.45 -1.67 6.15
CA ASN A 90 -2.50 -2.77 6.29
C ASN A 90 -1.04 -2.35 6.05
N LEU A 91 -0.79 -1.16 5.51
CA LEU A 91 0.57 -0.66 5.22
C LEU A 91 1.20 0.11 6.38
N GLY A 92 0.56 0.13 7.54
CA GLY A 92 1.13 0.67 8.77
C GLY A 92 1.33 2.20 8.79
N GLY A 93 0.75 2.93 7.84
CA GLY A 93 0.99 4.36 7.69
C GLY A 93 2.39 4.71 7.16
N GLU A 94 3.20 3.72 6.84
CA GLU A 94 4.53 3.89 6.25
C GLU A 94 4.43 3.94 4.73
N ALA A 95 5.02 4.95 4.11
CA ALA A 95 5.09 5.07 2.67
C ALA A 95 6.55 5.10 2.21
N LEU A 96 6.95 4.12 1.43
CA LEU A 96 8.18 4.11 0.66
C LEU A 96 7.83 4.34 -0.80
N VAL A 97 8.46 5.33 -1.43
CA VAL A 97 8.16 5.74 -2.80
C VAL A 97 9.38 5.56 -3.68
N ILE A 98 9.23 4.87 -4.80
CA ILE A 98 10.25 4.76 -5.83
C ILE A 98 9.85 5.64 -7.01
N SER A 99 10.72 6.58 -7.34
CA SER A 99 10.58 7.48 -8.49
C SER A 99 11.70 7.24 -9.50
N LEU A 100 11.49 7.68 -10.74
CA LEU A 100 12.56 7.69 -11.74
C LEU A 100 13.42 8.94 -11.59
N GLY A 101 12.80 10.10 -11.51
CA GLY A 101 13.43 11.42 -11.44
C GLY A 101 12.99 12.37 -12.56
N CYS A 102 12.65 11.87 -13.75
CA CYS A 102 12.22 12.68 -14.91
C CYS A 102 10.74 12.63 -15.22
N GLU A 103 9.93 11.91 -14.43
CA GLU A 103 8.49 11.84 -14.60
C GLU A 103 7.78 13.14 -14.20
N LYS A 104 6.61 13.40 -14.81
CA LYS A 104 5.79 14.57 -14.47
C LYS A 104 5.10 14.46 -13.12
N LEU A 105 4.72 13.24 -12.72
CA LEU A 105 4.14 12.99 -11.41
C LEU A 105 5.26 12.77 -10.39
N GLN A 106 5.87 13.85 -9.92
CA GLN A 106 6.89 13.79 -8.88
C GLN A 106 6.31 13.26 -7.56
N PRO A 107 7.15 12.64 -6.70
CA PRO A 107 6.71 12.08 -5.42
C PRO A 107 5.90 13.06 -4.56
N GLU A 108 6.33 14.30 -4.48
CA GLU A 108 5.67 15.36 -3.70
C GLU A 108 4.23 15.57 -4.17
N ARG A 109 4.02 15.56 -5.49
CA ARG A 109 2.69 15.71 -6.08
C ARG A 109 1.81 14.47 -5.88
N LEU A 110 2.38 13.27 -5.96
CA LEU A 110 1.66 12.04 -5.65
C LEU A 110 1.18 12.02 -4.20
N LEU A 111 2.02 12.48 -3.28
CA LEU A 111 1.79 12.42 -1.84
C LEU A 111 1.00 13.62 -1.31
N GLN A 112 0.95 14.70 -2.06
CA GLN A 112 0.18 15.90 -1.71
C GLN A 112 -1.31 15.59 -1.61
N GLY A 113 -1.94 16.05 -0.53
CA GLY A 113 -3.40 15.94 -0.36
C GLY A 113 -4.17 16.81 -1.36
N THR A 114 -5.45 16.57 -1.41
CA THR A 114 -6.44 17.42 -2.08
C THR A 114 -7.51 17.79 -1.05
N GLU A 115 -8.48 18.62 -1.43
CA GLU A 115 -9.61 18.97 -0.53
C GLU A 115 -10.30 17.72 0.03
N ASP A 116 -10.42 16.65 -0.77
CA ASP A 116 -11.10 15.41 -0.40
C ASP A 116 -10.16 14.31 0.15
N VAL A 117 -8.85 14.49 0.06
CA VAL A 117 -7.87 13.43 0.42
C VAL A 117 -6.70 14.03 1.17
N LYS A 118 -6.51 13.58 2.42
CA LYS A 118 -5.37 13.99 3.25
C LYS A 118 -4.03 13.64 2.56
N SER A 119 -3.03 14.50 2.75
CA SER A 119 -1.66 14.21 2.34
C SER A 119 -1.12 12.95 3.01
N ILE A 120 -0.20 12.27 2.35
CA ILE A 120 0.58 11.19 2.96
C ILE A 120 1.85 11.84 3.50
N PRO A 121 2.06 11.86 4.83
CA PRO A 121 3.31 12.35 5.38
C PRO A 121 4.42 11.35 5.03
N VAL A 122 5.36 11.76 4.19
CA VAL A 122 6.52 10.97 3.82
C VAL A 122 7.77 11.78 4.10
N ASP A 123 8.68 11.19 4.86
CA ASP A 123 10.02 11.71 5.00
C ASP A 123 10.75 11.61 3.65
N SER A 124 11.50 12.64 3.28
CA SER A 124 12.35 12.62 2.09
C SER A 124 13.30 11.42 2.04
N ALA A 125 13.73 10.95 3.21
CA ALA A 125 14.53 9.72 3.34
C ALA A 125 13.79 8.44 2.94
N SER A 126 12.47 8.50 2.74
CA SER A 126 11.63 7.39 2.26
C SER A 126 11.29 7.50 0.77
N ILE A 127 11.94 8.41 0.05
CA ILE A 127 11.84 8.55 -1.40
C ILE A 127 13.16 8.13 -2.03
N VAL A 128 13.12 7.15 -2.93
CA VAL A 128 14.29 6.71 -3.70
C VAL A 128 14.09 7.09 -5.17
N SER A 129 14.88 8.05 -5.66
CA SER A 129 14.92 8.40 -7.07
C SER A 129 15.99 7.60 -7.79
N LEU A 130 15.63 6.84 -8.81
CA LEU A 130 16.58 5.95 -9.50
C LEU A 130 17.62 6.71 -10.34
N GLN A 131 17.30 7.94 -10.77
CA GLN A 131 18.23 8.81 -11.51
C GLN A 131 19.07 9.73 -10.61
N ASP A 132 19.05 9.51 -9.29
CA ASP A 132 19.94 10.21 -8.37
C ASP A 132 21.41 9.96 -8.77
N GLU A 133 22.24 11.00 -8.72
CA GLU A 133 23.67 10.94 -9.09
C GLU A 133 24.47 9.92 -8.27
N LYS A 134 24.02 9.58 -7.07
CA LYS A 134 24.62 8.52 -6.23
C LYS A 134 24.49 7.13 -6.82
N HIS A 135 23.53 6.90 -7.73
CA HIS A 135 23.28 5.60 -8.32
C HIS A 135 24.15 5.35 -9.54
N VAL A 136 25.13 4.47 -9.39
CA VAL A 136 25.99 4.02 -10.48
C VAL A 136 25.60 2.59 -10.88
N GLY A 137 24.68 2.49 -11.86
CA GLY A 137 24.19 1.24 -12.39
C GLY A 137 23.07 0.58 -11.54
N PHE A 138 22.54 -0.51 -12.07
CA PHE A 138 21.36 -1.21 -11.53
C PHE A 138 21.55 -1.67 -10.08
N LYS A 139 22.75 -2.20 -9.76
CA LYS A 139 23.00 -2.73 -8.41
C LYS A 139 22.84 -1.67 -7.33
N SER A 140 23.39 -0.47 -7.54
CA SER A 140 23.32 0.61 -6.54
C SER A 140 21.88 1.12 -6.34
N MET A 141 21.05 1.14 -7.39
CA MET A 141 19.62 1.46 -7.28
C MET A 141 18.90 0.45 -6.38
N VAL A 142 19.12 -0.83 -6.63
CA VAL A 142 18.48 -1.90 -5.84
C VAL A 142 18.98 -1.90 -4.40
N ASP A 143 20.29 -1.74 -4.17
CA ASP A 143 20.86 -1.71 -2.83
C ASP A 143 20.31 -0.53 -2.00
N ASP A 144 20.10 0.64 -2.60
CA ASP A 144 19.49 1.79 -1.92
C ASP A 144 18.03 1.50 -1.55
N ILE A 145 17.26 0.90 -2.45
CA ILE A 145 15.88 0.48 -2.15
C ILE A 145 15.88 -0.50 -0.97
N LEU A 146 16.77 -1.48 -0.94
CA LEU A 146 16.87 -2.45 0.16
C LEU A 146 17.22 -1.75 1.48
N GLN A 147 18.17 -0.83 1.47
CA GLN A 147 18.58 -0.08 2.65
C GLN A 147 17.43 0.75 3.24
N VAL A 148 16.68 1.43 2.37
CA VAL A 148 15.51 2.21 2.82
C VAL A 148 14.42 1.28 3.33
N ALA A 149 14.13 0.18 2.61
CA ALA A 149 13.14 -0.81 3.02
C ALA A 149 13.47 -1.44 4.38
N GLU A 150 14.73 -1.72 4.66
CA GLU A 150 15.16 -2.31 5.94
C GLU A 150 14.84 -1.41 7.13
N ARG A 151 14.97 -0.08 6.99
CA ARG A 151 14.56 0.90 8.02
C ARG A 151 13.06 0.84 8.30
N HIS A 152 12.24 0.75 7.25
CA HIS A 152 10.79 0.62 7.39
C HIS A 152 10.39 -0.74 7.98
N LEU A 153 11.03 -1.83 7.58
CA LEU A 153 10.80 -3.16 8.16
C LEU A 153 11.11 -3.17 9.66
N ALA A 154 12.24 -2.58 10.08
CA ALA A 154 12.59 -2.48 11.49
C ALA A 154 11.54 -1.72 12.31
N LYS A 155 10.97 -0.64 11.75
CA LYS A 155 9.91 0.15 12.38
C LYS A 155 8.59 -0.63 12.44
N LEU A 156 8.17 -1.23 11.33
CA LEU A 156 6.96 -2.06 11.27
C LEU A 156 7.05 -3.28 12.20
N ASN A 157 8.22 -3.86 12.37
CA ASN A 157 8.43 -5.03 13.23
C ASN A 157 8.19 -4.75 14.72
N GLN A 158 8.19 -3.49 15.14
CA GLN A 158 7.90 -3.08 16.53
C GLN A 158 6.40 -3.01 16.83
N ARG A 159 5.55 -3.06 15.80
CA ARG A 159 4.10 -2.96 15.96
C ARG A 159 3.55 -4.23 16.61
N GLN A 160 2.54 -4.05 17.42
CA GLN A 160 1.81 -5.14 18.09
C GLN A 160 0.33 -5.07 17.70
N ARG A 161 -0.32 -6.22 17.69
CA ARG A 161 -1.77 -6.28 17.54
C ARG A 161 -2.43 -5.82 18.83
N GLU A 162 -3.58 -5.18 18.71
CA GLU A 162 -4.45 -4.82 19.82
C GLU A 162 -5.88 -5.22 19.52
N THR A 163 -6.68 -5.38 20.55
CA THR A 163 -8.10 -5.68 20.40
C THR A 163 -8.85 -4.45 19.88
N CYS A 164 -9.43 -4.56 18.70
CA CYS A 164 -10.17 -3.52 18.02
C CYS A 164 -11.64 -3.94 17.85
N PRO A 165 -12.61 -3.01 17.93
CA PRO A 165 -14.01 -3.33 17.69
C PRO A 165 -14.25 -3.67 16.22
N ALA A 166 -15.16 -4.59 15.97
CA ALA A 166 -15.51 -5.04 14.61
C ALA A 166 -16.01 -3.90 13.70
N SER A 167 -16.52 -2.82 14.27
CA SER A 167 -16.94 -1.61 13.55
C SER A 167 -15.79 -0.90 12.80
N GLU A 168 -14.54 -1.17 13.16
CA GLU A 168 -13.36 -0.61 12.49
C GLU A 168 -12.84 -1.49 11.34
N LEU A 169 -13.47 -2.67 11.12
CA LEU A 169 -13.07 -3.58 10.06
C LEU A 169 -13.56 -3.09 8.70
N VAL A 170 -12.65 -2.96 7.75
CA VAL A 170 -12.96 -2.64 6.34
C VAL A 170 -12.79 -3.88 5.49
N VAL A 171 -13.88 -4.34 4.87
CA VAL A 171 -13.91 -5.54 4.05
C VAL A 171 -14.17 -5.18 2.59
N GLY A 172 -13.22 -5.49 1.73
CA GLY A 172 -13.40 -5.43 0.27
C GLY A 172 -14.04 -6.72 -0.24
N MET A 173 -15.05 -6.59 -1.06
CA MET A 173 -15.69 -7.74 -1.73
C MET A 173 -15.41 -7.69 -3.22
N GLN A 174 -15.20 -8.87 -3.82
CA GLN A 174 -14.93 -9.01 -5.25
C GLN A 174 -15.63 -10.25 -5.79
N CYS A 175 -16.25 -10.12 -6.96
CA CYS A 175 -16.81 -11.23 -7.71
C CYS A 175 -15.85 -11.59 -8.85
N GLY A 176 -15.29 -12.82 -8.83
CA GLY A 176 -14.24 -13.25 -9.75
C GLY A 176 -14.73 -14.07 -10.94
N GLY A 177 -15.96 -14.56 -10.95
CA GLY A 177 -16.50 -15.40 -12.02
C GLY A 177 -18.00 -15.27 -12.16
N SER A 178 -18.48 -15.36 -13.40
CA SER A 178 -19.91 -15.33 -13.72
C SER A 178 -20.41 -16.77 -13.96
N ASP A 179 -20.54 -17.56 -12.89
CA ASP A 179 -21.21 -18.86 -12.96
C ASP A 179 -22.58 -18.82 -12.25
N ALA A 180 -23.53 -19.63 -12.73
CA ALA A 180 -24.87 -19.63 -12.20
C ALA A 180 -24.97 -20.17 -10.75
N PHE A 181 -24.03 -21.02 -10.34
CA PHE A 181 -24.03 -21.60 -8.99
C PHE A 181 -23.56 -20.63 -7.93
N SER A 182 -22.65 -19.70 -8.24
CA SER A 182 -22.22 -18.67 -7.29
C SER A 182 -23.40 -17.79 -6.84
N GLY A 183 -24.37 -17.56 -7.72
CA GLY A 183 -25.59 -16.80 -7.40
C GLY A 183 -26.49 -17.44 -6.36
N VAL A 184 -26.44 -18.76 -6.19
CA VAL A 184 -27.27 -19.51 -5.21
C VAL A 184 -26.47 -20.07 -4.04
N THR A 185 -25.14 -19.93 -4.04
CA THR A 185 -24.25 -20.46 -3.00
C THR A 185 -23.36 -19.35 -2.39
N ALA A 186 -22.26 -19.02 -3.05
CA ALA A 186 -21.24 -18.10 -2.52
C ALA A 186 -21.77 -16.68 -2.33
N ASN A 187 -22.50 -16.13 -3.30
CA ASN A 187 -22.96 -14.74 -3.23
C ASN A 187 -23.97 -14.50 -2.09
N PRO A 188 -25.00 -15.34 -1.86
CA PRO A 188 -25.85 -15.21 -0.69
C PRO A 188 -25.09 -15.34 0.64
N ALA A 189 -24.11 -16.25 0.73
CA ALA A 189 -23.31 -16.42 1.93
C ALA A 189 -22.44 -15.18 2.23
N VAL A 190 -21.79 -14.63 1.20
CA VAL A 190 -21.00 -13.38 1.31
C VAL A 190 -21.92 -12.22 1.65
N GLY A 191 -23.09 -12.11 1.04
CA GLY A 191 -24.09 -11.09 1.35
C GLY A 191 -24.53 -11.14 2.82
N TYR A 192 -24.87 -12.32 3.32
CA TYR A 192 -25.24 -12.49 4.72
C TYR A 192 -24.09 -12.14 5.69
N ALA A 193 -22.87 -12.56 5.38
CA ALA A 193 -21.71 -12.20 6.18
C ALA A 193 -21.48 -10.66 6.19
N SER A 194 -21.69 -10.00 5.04
CA SER A 194 -21.63 -8.54 4.94
C SER A 194 -22.70 -7.84 5.80
N ASP A 195 -23.94 -8.36 5.79
CA ASP A 195 -25.01 -7.84 6.62
C ASP A 195 -24.70 -7.94 8.13
N LEU A 196 -24.05 -9.03 8.55
CA LEU A 196 -23.59 -9.19 9.93
C LEU A 196 -22.52 -8.17 10.30
N LEU A 197 -21.54 -7.95 9.41
CA LEU A 197 -20.46 -6.96 9.63
C LEU A 197 -21.01 -5.54 9.70
N VAL A 198 -21.91 -5.16 8.78
CA VAL A 198 -22.57 -3.84 8.80
C VAL A 198 -23.36 -3.62 10.10
N ARG A 199 -23.94 -4.68 10.68
CA ARG A 199 -24.66 -4.58 11.96
C ARG A 199 -23.72 -4.38 13.16
N CYS A 200 -22.43 -4.59 13.01
CA CYS A 200 -21.42 -4.31 14.06
C CYS A 200 -21.01 -2.83 14.11
N GLY A 201 -21.42 -2.00 13.13
CA GLY A 201 -21.18 -0.56 13.11
C GLY A 201 -20.63 -0.03 11.79
#